data_793be3b756f9fe9278b1a754b5faf4c2
#
_entry.id   793be3b756f9fe9278b1a754b5faf4c2
#
_cell.length_a   1.000
_cell.length_b   1.000
_cell.length_c   1.000
_cell.angle_alpha   90.00
_cell.angle_beta   90.00
_cell.angle_gamma   90.00
#
_symmetry.space_group_name_H-M   'P 1'
#
loop_
_entity.id
_entity.type
_entity.pdbx_description
1 polymer ?
#
loop_
_entity_poly.entity_id
_entity_poly.type
_entity_poly.pdbx_seq_one_letter_code
_entity_poly.pdbx_strand_id
1 'polypeptide(L)'
;MRTTNRAVSKALNDALNKACGAAVGAATLVLAGCGGDVADSGQAMNATAGSMSAARSAVAASPWPVWSGWDLPYNEPPLAAEPAVQFGISQMVRTETQTVFHGRHALPAGSVRNHRIGLFVHHDVFYYQADAAGVINADGSFSLTLPRSVGNADRAVVVLHPASFNPLSGANCNASGGFCSGQFMGLSKASLPVDPARLTAYTTAYFPAPATSANAQIAGLQRMMNTPLVAGGPYGDGRLIRSFHDMDSAFLYDQALAVIAFSLAGERAHAEQIINALAKLQGPSGAWVFAYGVDGSDASPGVDMRIAGANAWMGMALNAYQKAFGTRYLAMSIRLHDYLRGELVGIAINGGSQTGLRFAPTNYVPGRTGIFALEHQLDAYASMHQYHALNGGSQYLAAADALRRMAESLWNGTRFLSGYDANTGSLNTEERYLDTYSWSVLALGNSGSAGQDFAAALPAMCDYFHTAGKLDYPSRKVSGIVGFHDVLYGTSPSADPFAWSEGSLGAIMAMRQGAPGMRCAGNGAEEILESLRYMVDKLGAMPYATRSANPDFTSSGSVAGTAWLYYANQNKNPYAHY
;
A
#
# COMPACT_ATOMS: atom_id res chain seq x y z
N MET A 1 36.14 18.86 24.11
CA MET A 1 35.41 17.58 24.22
C MET A 1 33.90 17.70 24.44
N ARG A 2 33.30 18.82 24.80
CA ARG A 2 31.83 18.97 24.95
C ARG A 2 31.08 19.40 23.67
N THR A 3 31.76 19.91 22.68
CA THR A 3 31.16 20.37 21.40
C THR A 3 31.01 19.25 20.35
N THR A 4 31.88 18.24 20.39
CA THR A 4 31.81 17.08 19.48
C THR A 4 30.67 16.13 19.78
N ASN A 5 30.31 15.94 21.05
CA ASN A 5 29.21 15.07 21.44
C ASN A 5 27.80 15.59 21.04
N ARG A 6 27.65 16.92 20.93
CA ARG A 6 26.38 17.53 20.51
C ARG A 6 26.14 17.41 18.99
N ALA A 7 27.20 17.46 18.19
CA ALA A 7 27.11 17.29 16.74
C ALA A 7 26.85 15.83 16.35
N VAL A 8 27.46 14.88 17.06
CA VAL A 8 27.23 13.45 16.88
C VAL A 8 25.83 13.05 17.34
N SER A 9 25.36 13.57 18.46
CA SER A 9 24.00 13.33 18.96
C SER A 9 22.92 13.91 18.01
N LYS A 10 23.17 15.08 17.42
CA LYS A 10 22.27 15.68 16.44
C LYS A 10 22.26 14.91 15.12
N ALA A 11 23.42 14.51 14.61
CA ALA A 11 23.52 13.70 13.40
C ALA A 11 22.90 12.30 13.58
N LEU A 12 23.02 11.73 14.80
CA LEU A 12 22.39 10.46 15.15
C LEU A 12 20.86 10.58 15.27
N ASN A 13 20.37 11.68 15.87
CA ASN A 13 18.93 11.97 15.93
C ASN A 13 18.36 12.28 14.53
N ASP A 14 19.08 12.99 13.68
CA ASP A 14 18.66 13.28 12.31
C ASP A 14 18.68 12.00 11.44
N ALA A 15 19.62 11.09 11.69
CA ALA A 15 19.68 9.78 11.04
C ALA A 15 18.59 8.82 11.57
N LEU A 16 18.35 8.82 12.88
CA LEU A 16 17.25 8.08 13.53
C LEU A 16 15.88 8.60 13.06
N ASN A 17 15.70 9.91 13.00
CA ASN A 17 14.46 10.51 12.48
C ASN A 17 14.26 10.21 10.99
N LYS A 18 15.32 10.15 10.18
CA LYS A 18 15.26 9.72 8.79
C LYS A 18 15.00 8.22 8.65
N ALA A 19 15.62 7.40 9.47
CA ALA A 19 15.42 5.94 9.46
C ALA A 19 14.04 5.58 10.05
N CYS A 20 13.61 6.24 11.11
CA CYS A 20 12.28 6.07 11.69
C CYS A 20 11.18 6.58 10.76
N GLY A 21 11.36 7.73 10.12
CA GLY A 21 10.36 8.32 9.22
C GLY A 21 10.04 7.49 7.98
N ALA A 22 10.94 6.58 7.58
CA ALA A 22 10.72 5.71 6.42
C ALA A 22 10.13 4.34 6.77
N ALA A 23 10.07 4.01 8.06
CA ALA A 23 9.74 2.65 8.53
C ALA A 23 8.27 2.44 8.96
N VAL A 24 7.48 3.49 9.04
CA VAL A 24 6.31 3.52 9.93
C VAL A 24 5.00 3.09 9.30
N GLY A 25 4.95 2.81 8.04
CA GLY A 25 3.74 2.28 7.42
C GLY A 25 3.29 0.90 7.91
N ALA A 26 4.18 0.09 8.43
CA ALA A 26 3.86 -1.22 9.00
C ALA A 26 3.87 -1.24 10.53
N ALA A 27 4.20 -0.12 11.15
CA ALA A 27 4.36 -0.02 12.59
C ALA A 27 3.91 1.35 13.13
N THR A 28 2.79 1.85 12.65
CA THR A 28 2.25 3.19 12.97
C THR A 28 2.06 3.44 14.47
N LEU A 29 1.98 2.39 15.27
CA LEU A 29 1.99 2.49 16.74
C LEU A 29 3.34 2.87 17.34
N VAL A 30 4.42 2.87 16.56
CA VAL A 30 5.80 2.88 17.09
C VAL A 30 6.35 4.27 17.31
N LEU A 31 5.91 5.28 16.56
CA LEU A 31 6.66 6.54 16.44
C LEU A 31 6.15 7.74 17.23
N ALA A 32 5.06 7.60 17.97
CA ALA A 32 4.63 8.64 18.93
C ALA A 32 5.64 8.92 20.06
N GLY A 33 6.84 8.41 19.97
CA GLY A 33 7.85 8.50 21.01
C GLY A 33 9.23 9.02 20.60
N CYS A 34 9.45 9.39 19.35
CA CYS A 34 10.72 9.99 18.94
C CYS A 34 10.70 11.52 19.03
N GLY A 35 10.55 12.05 20.21
CA GLY A 35 11.05 13.37 20.59
C GLY A 35 10.18 14.57 20.27
N GLY A 36 9.78 15.25 21.30
CA GLY A 36 9.31 16.63 21.29
C GLY A 36 8.72 16.99 22.63
N ASP A 37 9.39 17.83 23.38
CA ASP A 37 8.85 18.45 24.59
C ASP A 37 7.50 19.09 24.30
N VAL A 38 6.45 18.57 24.91
CA VAL A 38 5.12 19.15 24.87
C VAL A 38 5.06 20.23 25.94
N ALA A 39 5.09 21.46 25.51
CA ALA A 39 4.64 22.56 26.36
C ALA A 39 3.13 22.48 26.53
N ASP A 40 2.72 22.42 27.78
CA ASP A 40 1.36 22.48 28.28
C ASP A 40 0.62 23.72 27.76
N SER A 41 -0.46 23.54 27.02
CA SER A 41 -1.49 24.58 26.85
C SER A 41 -2.86 23.93 26.74
N GLY A 42 -3.50 23.80 27.89
CA GLY A 42 -4.91 23.48 27.97
C GLY A 42 -5.77 24.56 27.34
N GLN A 43 -6.54 24.21 26.32
CA GLN A 43 -7.81 24.87 26.01
C GLN A 43 -8.79 23.84 25.46
N ALA A 44 -9.79 23.58 26.25
CA ALA A 44 -10.98 22.85 25.84
C ALA A 44 -11.73 23.62 24.75
N MET A 45 -11.92 23.01 23.58
CA MET A 45 -12.91 23.47 22.61
C MET A 45 -14.05 22.46 22.52
N ASN A 46 -15.15 22.80 23.14
CA ASN A 46 -16.46 22.25 22.84
C ASN A 46 -16.85 22.67 21.42
N ALA A 47 -16.80 21.77 20.46
CA ALA A 47 -17.41 21.95 19.16
C ALA A 47 -18.63 21.03 19.04
N THR A 48 -19.77 21.65 18.98
CA THR A 48 -21.12 21.08 18.82
C THR A 48 -21.19 20.21 17.54
N ALA A 49 -21.59 18.96 17.72
CA ALA A 49 -21.94 18.02 16.66
C ALA A 49 -23.26 18.46 15.96
N GLY A 50 -23.18 19.40 15.05
CA GLY A 50 -24.40 19.92 14.43
C GLY A 50 -24.33 20.36 12.97
N SER A 51 -23.18 20.37 12.33
CA SER A 51 -23.07 20.94 10.97
C SER A 51 -22.32 20.11 9.93
N MET A 52 -21.96 18.87 10.19
CA MET A 52 -21.22 18.03 9.22
C MET A 52 -22.11 17.18 8.31
N SER A 53 -23.44 17.20 8.50
CA SER A 53 -24.38 16.41 7.69
C SER A 53 -24.79 17.07 6.37
N ALA A 54 -24.68 18.38 6.23
CA ALA A 54 -25.19 19.10 5.07
C ALA A 54 -24.18 19.27 3.91
N ALA A 55 -22.89 19.11 4.15
CA ALA A 55 -21.87 19.27 3.11
C ALA A 55 -21.54 17.96 2.35
N ARG A 56 -22.04 16.81 2.82
CA ARG A 56 -21.81 15.51 2.17
C ARG A 56 -22.81 15.15 1.07
N SER A 57 -23.87 15.92 0.88
CA SER A 57 -24.93 15.59 -0.11
C SER A 57 -24.73 16.19 -1.50
N ALA A 58 -23.65 16.91 -1.78
CA ALA A 58 -23.49 17.62 -3.05
C ALA A 58 -22.44 17.01 -4.01
N VAL A 59 -21.75 15.98 -3.61
CA VAL A 59 -20.90 15.22 -4.55
C VAL A 59 -21.46 13.82 -4.60
N ALA A 60 -22.42 13.58 -5.50
CA ALA A 60 -22.68 12.24 -6.00
C ALA A 60 -21.36 11.79 -6.62
N ALA A 61 -20.59 11.01 -5.85
CA ALA A 61 -19.33 10.46 -6.30
C ALA A 61 -19.62 9.73 -7.62
N SER A 62 -19.01 10.19 -8.71
CA SER A 62 -18.88 9.36 -9.91
C SER A 62 -18.31 8.03 -9.44
N PRO A 63 -18.94 6.87 -9.72
CA PRO A 63 -18.43 5.57 -9.30
C PRO A 63 -17.10 5.20 -9.98
N TRP A 64 -16.50 6.13 -10.69
CA TRP A 64 -15.30 5.95 -11.49
C TRP A 64 -14.22 6.93 -11.05
N PRO A 65 -12.96 6.53 -11.06
CA PRO A 65 -11.88 7.48 -10.87
C PRO A 65 -12.07 8.63 -11.86
N VAL A 66 -12.30 9.82 -11.35
CA VAL A 66 -12.29 11.01 -12.17
C VAL A 66 -10.83 11.32 -12.46
N TRP A 67 -10.40 10.96 -13.66
CA TRP A 67 -9.07 11.25 -14.17
C TRP A 67 -9.02 12.72 -14.61
N SER A 68 -9.05 13.62 -13.65
CA SER A 68 -8.79 15.04 -13.86
C SER A 68 -7.38 15.34 -13.39
N GLY A 69 -6.41 15.08 -14.19
CA GLY A 69 -5.06 15.36 -13.76
C GLY A 69 -4.11 15.36 -14.96
N TRP A 70 -4.05 16.50 -15.58
CA TRP A 70 -2.95 16.82 -16.44
C TRP A 70 -1.84 17.34 -15.58
N ASP A 71 -0.73 16.66 -15.62
CA ASP A 71 0.51 17.30 -15.34
C ASP A 71 0.90 18.15 -16.49
N LEU A 72 0.49 19.37 -16.38
CA LEU A 72 1.13 20.44 -17.12
C LEU A 72 2.50 20.71 -16.47
N PRO A 73 3.54 21.01 -17.27
CA PRO A 73 4.78 21.52 -16.73
C PRO A 73 4.48 22.70 -15.80
N TYR A 74 5.25 22.85 -14.78
CA TYR A 74 5.06 23.69 -13.59
C TYR A 74 4.71 25.17 -13.85
N ASN A 75 4.60 25.63 -15.07
CA ASN A 75 4.35 27.03 -15.47
C ASN A 75 3.17 27.22 -16.41
N GLU A 76 2.35 26.21 -16.65
CA GLU A 76 1.15 26.42 -17.45
C GLU A 76 -0.01 26.85 -16.55
N PRO A 77 -0.82 27.84 -16.98
CA PRO A 77 -2.00 28.25 -16.22
C PRO A 77 -2.95 27.07 -16.05
N PRO A 78 -3.67 26.97 -14.91
CA PRO A 78 -4.66 25.92 -14.73
C PRO A 78 -5.62 25.93 -15.92
N LEU A 79 -5.88 24.73 -16.47
CA LEU A 79 -6.89 24.55 -17.49
C LEU A 79 -8.19 25.24 -17.07
N ALA A 80 -8.75 26.06 -17.93
CA ALA A 80 -10.05 26.65 -17.73
C ALA A 80 -11.04 25.53 -17.40
N ALA A 81 -11.87 25.76 -16.39
CA ALA A 81 -12.85 24.89 -15.75
C ALA A 81 -13.03 23.49 -16.36
N GLU A 82 -13.04 22.48 -15.48
CA GLU A 82 -13.33 21.08 -15.86
C GLU A 82 -14.37 21.01 -16.97
N PRO A 83 -14.14 20.20 -18.02
CA PRO A 83 -15.14 20.06 -19.07
C PRO A 83 -16.47 19.68 -18.43
N ALA A 84 -17.53 20.37 -18.81
CA ALA A 84 -18.87 20.23 -18.24
C ALA A 84 -19.48 18.81 -18.39
N VAL A 85 -18.73 17.89 -19.00
CA VAL A 85 -19.13 16.51 -19.26
C VAL A 85 -18.22 15.58 -18.49
N GLN A 86 -18.80 14.84 -17.55
CA GLN A 86 -18.11 13.73 -16.90
C GLN A 86 -17.75 12.68 -17.97
N PHE A 87 -16.47 12.36 -18.06
CA PHE A 87 -15.94 11.41 -19.01
C PHE A 87 -14.80 10.64 -18.37
N GLY A 88 -14.90 9.31 -18.34
CA GLY A 88 -13.91 8.49 -17.65
C GLY A 88 -13.84 7.07 -18.19
N ILE A 89 -12.64 6.48 -18.14
CA ILE A 89 -12.40 5.07 -18.39
C ILE A 89 -12.74 4.30 -17.10
N SER A 90 -13.57 3.26 -17.23
CA SER A 90 -13.96 2.39 -16.13
C SER A 90 -13.20 1.07 -16.14
N GLN A 91 -12.75 0.64 -17.32
CA GLN A 91 -12.04 -0.63 -17.48
C GLN A 91 -11.16 -0.56 -18.71
N MET A 92 -10.01 -1.20 -18.63
CA MET A 92 -9.13 -1.47 -19.76
C MET A 92 -8.85 -2.97 -19.81
N VAL A 93 -9.11 -3.58 -20.96
CA VAL A 93 -8.78 -4.98 -21.23
C VAL A 93 -7.63 -5.00 -22.22
N ARG A 94 -6.51 -5.61 -21.84
CA ARG A 94 -5.32 -5.82 -22.69
C ARG A 94 -5.13 -7.28 -22.97
N THR A 95 -4.95 -7.60 -24.24
CA THR A 95 -4.47 -8.89 -24.71
C THR A 95 -3.25 -8.69 -25.60
N GLU A 96 -2.64 -9.76 -26.07
CA GLU A 96 -1.54 -9.69 -27.04
C GLU A 96 -1.98 -9.06 -28.38
N THR A 97 -3.26 -9.20 -28.72
CA THR A 97 -3.80 -8.83 -30.04
C THR A 97 -4.66 -7.58 -30.04
N GLN A 98 -5.11 -7.10 -28.87
CA GLN A 98 -5.94 -5.91 -28.78
C GLN A 98 -5.87 -5.21 -27.41
N THR A 99 -6.27 -3.95 -27.40
CA THR A 99 -6.53 -3.18 -26.18
C THR A 99 -7.91 -2.56 -26.28
N VAL A 100 -8.78 -2.78 -25.30
CA VAL A 100 -10.13 -2.24 -25.24
C VAL A 100 -10.27 -1.35 -24.01
N PHE A 101 -10.72 -0.13 -24.22
CA PHE A 101 -11.09 0.81 -23.17
C PHE A 101 -12.61 0.83 -23.06
N HIS A 102 -13.14 0.61 -21.86
CA HIS A 102 -14.53 0.82 -21.54
C HIS A 102 -14.65 2.02 -20.61
N GLY A 103 -15.73 2.78 -20.73
CA GLY A 103 -15.93 3.94 -19.89
C GLY A 103 -17.34 4.48 -19.93
N ARG A 104 -17.49 5.65 -19.32
CA ARG A 104 -18.76 6.37 -19.27
C ARG A 104 -18.59 7.81 -19.70
N HIS A 105 -19.71 8.38 -20.16
CA HIS A 105 -19.86 9.78 -20.53
C HIS A 105 -21.20 10.31 -20.04
N ALA A 106 -21.27 11.62 -19.84
CA ALA A 106 -22.51 12.33 -19.49
C ALA A 106 -23.04 13.18 -20.64
N LEU A 107 -22.79 12.79 -21.90
CA LEU A 107 -23.40 13.47 -23.04
C LEU A 107 -24.92 13.33 -22.99
N PRO A 108 -25.68 14.38 -23.28
CA PRO A 108 -27.11 14.26 -23.51
C PRO A 108 -27.40 13.26 -24.65
N ALA A 109 -28.40 12.40 -24.48
CA ALA A 109 -28.69 11.31 -25.41
C ALA A 109 -28.83 11.75 -26.86
N GLY A 110 -29.38 12.93 -27.12
CA GLY A 110 -29.52 13.49 -28.48
C GLY A 110 -28.20 13.97 -29.10
N SER A 111 -27.14 14.18 -28.33
CA SER A 111 -25.86 14.68 -28.80
C SER A 111 -24.84 13.59 -29.14
N VAL A 112 -25.08 12.35 -28.73
CA VAL A 112 -24.14 11.21 -28.90
C VAL A 112 -23.71 11.04 -30.37
N ARG A 113 -24.64 11.14 -31.33
CA ARG A 113 -24.37 11.00 -32.76
C ARG A 113 -23.44 12.09 -33.33
N ASN A 114 -23.33 13.22 -32.63
CA ASN A 114 -22.52 14.36 -33.05
C ASN A 114 -21.11 14.33 -32.45
N HIS A 115 -20.76 13.24 -31.76
CA HIS A 115 -19.47 13.08 -31.10
C HIS A 115 -18.74 11.84 -31.62
N ARG A 116 -17.43 11.85 -31.44
CA ARG A 116 -16.51 10.74 -31.71
C ARG A 116 -15.55 10.58 -30.54
N ILE A 117 -14.96 9.39 -30.43
CA ILE A 117 -13.88 9.09 -29.52
C ILE A 117 -12.61 8.85 -30.32
N GLY A 118 -11.53 9.53 -29.96
CA GLY A 118 -10.20 9.32 -30.47
C GLY A 118 -9.24 8.79 -29.42
N LEU A 119 -8.15 8.19 -29.87
CA LEU A 119 -7.12 7.61 -29.01
C LEU A 119 -5.74 8.13 -29.40
N PHE A 120 -5.01 8.62 -28.42
CA PHE A 120 -3.59 8.90 -28.52
C PHE A 120 -2.83 8.00 -27.55
N VAL A 121 -1.77 7.39 -28.01
CA VAL A 121 -0.91 6.52 -27.20
C VAL A 121 0.48 7.16 -27.10
N HIS A 122 1.02 7.24 -25.89
CA HIS A 122 2.32 7.83 -25.63
C HIS A 122 3.37 6.75 -25.36
N HIS A 123 4.52 6.88 -26.01
CA HIS A 123 5.74 6.13 -25.73
C HIS A 123 6.85 7.10 -25.31
N ASP A 124 7.53 7.69 -26.26
CA ASP A 124 8.43 8.85 -26.19
C ASP A 124 7.72 10.15 -26.59
N VAL A 125 6.75 10.02 -27.47
CA VAL A 125 5.82 11.05 -27.95
C VAL A 125 4.41 10.46 -28.08
N PHE A 126 3.42 11.30 -28.38
CA PHE A 126 2.07 10.85 -28.65
C PHE A 126 1.89 10.41 -30.11
N TYR A 127 1.23 9.26 -30.29
CA TYR A 127 0.81 8.71 -31.56
C TYR A 127 -0.70 8.60 -31.60
N TYR A 128 -1.34 9.26 -32.58
CA TYR A 128 -2.76 9.08 -32.84
C TYR A 128 -3.02 7.69 -33.43
N GLN A 129 -4.02 7.00 -32.89
CA GLN A 129 -4.39 5.65 -33.30
C GLN A 129 -5.60 5.73 -34.25
N ALA A 130 -5.34 5.93 -35.54
CA ALA A 130 -6.38 6.12 -36.57
C ALA A 130 -7.26 4.86 -36.77
N ASP A 131 -6.74 3.69 -36.43
CA ASP A 131 -7.42 2.39 -36.50
C ASP A 131 -8.18 2.01 -35.21
N ALA A 132 -8.15 2.85 -34.19
CA ALA A 132 -8.96 2.63 -33.00
C ALA A 132 -10.44 2.86 -33.29
N ALA A 133 -11.26 1.85 -33.02
CA ALA A 133 -12.71 1.89 -33.25
C ALA A 133 -13.45 2.25 -31.94
N GLY A 134 -14.08 3.44 -31.95
CA GLY A 134 -14.83 3.94 -30.78
C GLY A 134 -16.35 3.86 -30.99
N VAL A 135 -17.06 3.40 -29.98
CA VAL A 135 -18.52 3.36 -29.90
C VAL A 135 -18.98 4.16 -28.69
N ILE A 136 -19.90 5.10 -28.90
CA ILE A 136 -20.54 5.90 -27.85
C ILE A 136 -22.00 5.51 -27.80
N ASN A 137 -22.48 5.03 -26.67
CA ASN A 137 -23.84 4.56 -26.50
C ASN A 137 -24.74 5.62 -25.85
N ALA A 138 -26.03 5.58 -26.14
CA ALA A 138 -27.01 6.50 -25.57
C ALA A 138 -27.26 6.26 -24.05
N ASP A 139 -26.87 5.11 -23.53
CA ASP A 139 -26.95 4.74 -22.11
C ASP A 139 -25.84 5.36 -21.25
N GLY A 140 -24.97 6.19 -21.84
CA GLY A 140 -23.84 6.80 -21.17
C GLY A 140 -22.59 5.94 -21.12
N SER A 141 -22.57 4.76 -21.75
CA SER A 141 -21.35 3.96 -21.86
C SER A 141 -20.59 4.26 -23.16
N PHE A 142 -19.30 3.96 -23.16
CA PHE A 142 -18.50 3.91 -24.39
C PHE A 142 -17.54 2.73 -24.39
N SER A 143 -17.13 2.33 -25.59
CA SER A 143 -16.00 1.44 -25.79
C SER A 143 -15.09 1.96 -26.89
N LEU A 144 -13.79 1.73 -26.75
CA LEU A 144 -12.78 2.08 -27.74
C LEU A 144 -11.81 0.92 -27.89
N THR A 145 -11.78 0.31 -29.07
CA THR A 145 -10.95 -0.85 -29.36
C THR A 145 -9.79 -0.46 -30.25
N LEU A 146 -8.57 -0.71 -29.79
CA LEU A 146 -7.36 -0.70 -30.58
C LEU A 146 -7.04 -2.14 -31.01
N PRO A 147 -6.94 -2.46 -32.32
CA PRO A 147 -6.74 -3.82 -32.83
C PRO A 147 -5.28 -4.31 -32.67
N ARG A 148 -4.62 -3.92 -31.60
CA ARG A 148 -3.29 -4.35 -31.16
C ARG A 148 -3.07 -4.05 -29.70
N SER A 149 -2.03 -4.63 -29.11
CA SER A 149 -1.54 -4.22 -27.81
C SER A 149 -0.94 -2.81 -27.90
N VAL A 150 -1.10 -2.02 -26.85
CA VAL A 150 -0.42 -0.72 -26.69
C VAL A 150 1.09 -0.85 -26.42
N GLY A 151 1.62 -2.05 -26.40
CA GLY A 151 3.07 -2.31 -26.27
C GLY A 151 3.67 -1.70 -25.00
N ASN A 152 4.78 -0.97 -25.16
CA ASN A 152 5.50 -0.29 -24.08
C ASN A 152 4.99 1.13 -23.81
N ALA A 153 3.78 1.47 -24.24
CA ALA A 153 3.20 2.77 -23.96
C ALA A 153 3.13 3.01 -22.44
N ASP A 154 3.40 4.24 -22.03
CA ASP A 154 3.28 4.64 -20.62
C ASP A 154 1.91 5.24 -20.31
N ARG A 155 1.18 5.70 -21.34
CA ARG A 155 -0.18 6.23 -21.18
C ARG A 155 -0.93 6.27 -22.52
N ALA A 156 -2.26 6.35 -22.40
CA ALA A 156 -3.15 6.73 -23.51
C ALA A 156 -4.06 7.87 -23.10
N VAL A 157 -4.36 8.71 -24.06
CA VAL A 157 -5.36 9.76 -23.92
C VAL A 157 -6.55 9.40 -24.78
N VAL A 158 -7.69 9.17 -24.15
CA VAL A 158 -8.98 8.99 -24.81
C VAL A 158 -9.66 10.35 -24.85
N VAL A 159 -9.99 10.82 -26.04
CA VAL A 159 -10.60 12.12 -26.26
C VAL A 159 -12.02 11.96 -26.77
N LEU A 160 -12.96 12.70 -26.19
CA LEU A 160 -14.32 12.86 -26.66
C LEU A 160 -14.40 14.21 -27.38
N HIS A 161 -14.79 14.21 -28.66
CA HIS A 161 -14.76 15.41 -29.48
C HIS A 161 -15.96 15.48 -30.44
N PRO A 162 -16.35 16.68 -30.90
CA PRO A 162 -17.35 16.83 -31.96
C PRO A 162 -16.98 16.04 -33.21
N ALA A 163 -17.98 15.49 -33.91
CA ALA A 163 -17.76 14.73 -35.15
C ALA A 163 -17.11 15.54 -36.27
N SER A 164 -17.26 16.86 -36.21
CA SER A 164 -16.59 17.81 -37.12
C SER A 164 -15.12 18.07 -36.82
N PHE A 165 -14.64 17.63 -35.65
CA PHE A 165 -13.26 17.80 -35.23
C PHE A 165 -12.37 16.76 -35.91
N ASN A 166 -11.26 17.21 -36.48
CA ASN A 166 -10.20 16.33 -36.99
C ASN A 166 -8.97 16.44 -36.10
N PRO A 167 -8.68 15.42 -35.28
CA PRO A 167 -7.57 15.47 -34.35
C PRO A 167 -6.19 15.60 -35.02
N LEU A 168 -6.09 15.29 -36.28
CA LEU A 168 -4.85 15.41 -37.08
C LEU A 168 -4.72 16.75 -37.81
N SER A 169 -5.70 17.65 -37.72
CA SER A 169 -5.62 18.96 -38.31
C SER A 169 -4.68 19.88 -37.55
N GLY A 170 -3.76 20.53 -38.23
CA GLY A 170 -2.87 21.53 -37.63
C GLY A 170 -3.59 22.65 -36.87
N ALA A 171 -4.84 22.99 -37.27
CA ALA A 171 -5.67 23.96 -36.56
C ALA A 171 -6.17 23.45 -35.17
N ASN A 172 -6.11 22.16 -34.91
CA ASN A 172 -6.54 21.54 -33.67
C ASN A 172 -5.36 21.11 -32.77
N CYS A 173 -4.13 21.39 -33.20
CA CYS A 173 -2.93 21.06 -32.44
C CYS A 173 -2.71 22.03 -31.28
N ASN A 174 -2.04 21.57 -30.25
CA ASN A 174 -1.65 22.41 -29.11
C ASN A 174 -0.70 23.53 -29.60
N ALA A 175 -1.00 24.78 -29.23
CA ALA A 175 -0.24 25.97 -29.65
C ALA A 175 1.22 26.00 -29.15
N SER A 176 1.60 25.15 -28.19
CA SER A 176 2.97 25.04 -27.67
C SER A 176 3.96 24.31 -28.60
N GLY A 177 3.69 24.23 -29.87
CA GLY A 177 4.64 23.76 -30.88
C GLY A 177 4.52 22.30 -31.27
N GLY A 178 3.38 21.70 -31.03
CA GLY A 178 3.16 20.29 -31.37
C GLY A 178 2.92 20.07 -32.86
N PHE A 179 3.52 19.06 -33.37
CA PHE A 179 3.25 18.50 -34.67
C PHE A 179 1.96 17.69 -34.64
N CYS A 180 0.95 18.09 -35.36
CA CYS A 180 -0.16 17.22 -35.74
C CYS A 180 0.05 16.76 -37.18
N SER A 181 1.01 15.94 -37.44
CA SER A 181 1.24 15.38 -38.76
C SER A 181 1.13 13.87 -38.75
N GLY A 182 0.06 13.35 -39.33
CA GLY A 182 -0.09 11.91 -39.46
C GLY A 182 -0.25 11.20 -38.09
N GLN A 183 0.58 10.24 -37.83
CA GLN A 183 0.53 9.41 -36.61
C GLN A 183 1.41 9.95 -35.47
N PHE A 184 2.27 10.90 -35.74
CA PHE A 184 3.31 11.38 -34.83
C PHE A 184 3.02 12.80 -34.35
N MET A 185 3.14 12.99 -33.03
CA MET A 185 2.93 14.26 -32.35
C MET A 185 4.13 14.55 -31.46
N GLY A 186 5.01 15.45 -31.90
CA GLY A 186 6.26 15.80 -31.24
C GLY A 186 6.11 16.63 -29.98
N LEU A 187 5.26 16.18 -29.03
CA LEU A 187 4.99 16.91 -27.81
C LEU A 187 5.79 16.33 -26.64
N SER A 188 6.16 17.19 -25.70
CA SER A 188 6.80 16.75 -24.46
C SER A 188 5.89 15.80 -23.68
N LYS A 189 6.49 14.98 -22.82
CA LYS A 189 5.77 14.02 -21.98
C LYS A 189 4.63 14.62 -21.14
N ALA A 190 4.59 15.92 -20.99
CA ALA A 190 3.72 16.63 -20.07
C ALA A 190 2.51 17.30 -20.74
N SER A 191 2.44 17.36 -22.08
CA SER A 191 1.39 18.12 -22.77
C SER A 191 0.33 17.23 -23.41
N LEU A 192 -0.88 17.80 -23.57
CA LEU A 192 -1.94 17.20 -24.36
C LEU A 192 -1.56 17.14 -25.84
N PRO A 193 -1.90 16.05 -26.54
CA PRO A 193 -1.63 15.93 -27.96
C PRO A 193 -2.49 16.89 -28.85
N VAL A 194 -3.55 17.43 -28.28
CA VAL A 194 -4.47 18.35 -28.97
C VAL A 194 -4.87 19.51 -28.07
N ASP A 195 -5.34 20.60 -28.64
CA ASP A 195 -5.85 21.73 -27.87
C ASP A 195 -7.10 21.34 -27.07
N PRO A 196 -7.07 21.42 -25.74
CA PRO A 196 -8.19 21.04 -24.88
C PRO A 196 -9.46 21.81 -25.15
N ALA A 197 -9.35 23.08 -25.60
CA ALA A 197 -10.51 23.91 -25.93
C ALA A 197 -11.32 23.37 -27.13
N ARG A 198 -10.75 22.43 -27.87
CA ARG A 198 -11.38 21.77 -29.03
C ARG A 198 -12.06 20.46 -28.67
N LEU A 199 -11.89 19.98 -27.42
CA LEU A 199 -12.45 18.74 -26.96
C LEU A 199 -13.73 18.98 -26.16
N THR A 200 -14.65 18.03 -26.23
CA THR A 200 -15.81 18.01 -25.33
C THR A 200 -15.40 17.51 -23.96
N ALA A 201 -14.55 16.46 -23.92
CA ALA A 201 -13.93 15.93 -22.72
C ALA A 201 -12.73 15.06 -23.11
N TYR A 202 -11.92 14.72 -22.13
CA TYR A 202 -10.82 13.76 -22.30
C TYR A 202 -10.55 13.03 -20.99
N THR A 203 -9.89 11.88 -21.09
CA THR A 203 -9.41 11.11 -19.95
C THR A 203 -8.09 10.45 -20.30
N THR A 204 -7.22 10.29 -19.33
CA THR A 204 -5.92 9.66 -19.50
C THR A 204 -5.89 8.33 -18.78
N ALA A 205 -5.57 7.26 -19.50
CA ALA A 205 -5.18 5.99 -18.92
C ALA A 205 -3.66 5.93 -18.87
N TYR A 206 -3.08 5.82 -17.70
CA TYR A 206 -1.67 5.50 -17.55
C TYR A 206 -1.52 3.99 -17.61
N PHE A 207 -0.63 3.53 -18.47
CA PHE A 207 -0.29 2.12 -18.45
C PHE A 207 0.78 1.93 -17.41
N PRO A 208 0.50 1.19 -16.35
CA PRO A 208 1.59 0.43 -15.78
C PRO A 208 2.17 -0.35 -16.96
N ALA A 209 3.47 -0.32 -17.13
CA ALA A 209 4.16 -1.34 -17.90
C ALA A 209 3.55 -2.70 -17.49
N PRO A 210 3.65 -3.80 -18.27
CA PRO A 210 2.85 -5.03 -18.10
C PRO A 210 2.90 -5.67 -16.69
N ALA A 211 2.89 -4.84 -15.72
CA ALA A 211 2.89 -5.02 -14.29
C ALA A 211 1.58 -5.61 -13.74
N THR A 212 0.59 -5.80 -14.58
CA THR A 212 -0.65 -6.48 -14.20
C THR A 212 -0.50 -8.01 -14.13
N SER A 213 0.58 -8.58 -14.64
CA SER A 213 0.89 -9.98 -14.38
C SER A 213 1.57 -10.14 -13.02
N ALA A 214 1.27 -11.18 -12.28
CA ALA A 214 1.97 -11.57 -11.06
C ALA A 214 3.51 -11.58 -11.23
N ASN A 215 3.99 -11.91 -12.42
CA ASN A 215 5.40 -11.91 -12.78
C ASN A 215 6.03 -10.50 -12.75
N ALA A 216 5.26 -9.43 -12.96
CA ALA A 216 5.81 -8.09 -12.94
C ALA A 216 6.12 -7.59 -11.53
N GLN A 217 5.27 -7.90 -10.53
CA GLN A 217 5.57 -7.58 -9.13
C GLN A 217 6.79 -8.37 -8.66
N ILE A 218 6.88 -9.65 -9.02
CA ILE A 218 8.08 -10.47 -8.71
C ILE A 218 9.32 -9.87 -9.36
N ALA A 219 9.27 -9.46 -10.62
CA ALA A 219 10.38 -8.77 -11.28
C ALA A 219 10.70 -7.42 -10.63
N GLY A 220 9.70 -6.70 -10.11
CA GLY A 220 9.88 -5.49 -9.30
C GLY A 220 10.68 -5.76 -8.03
N LEU A 221 10.28 -6.77 -7.26
CA LEU A 221 11.00 -7.21 -6.06
C LEU A 221 12.43 -7.67 -6.37
N GLN A 222 12.64 -8.47 -7.42
CA GLN A 222 13.97 -8.93 -7.83
C GLN A 222 14.93 -7.77 -8.13
N ARG A 223 14.44 -6.68 -8.76
CA ARG A 223 15.24 -5.48 -8.99
C ARG A 223 15.66 -4.76 -7.71
N MET A 224 14.82 -4.79 -6.68
CA MET A 224 15.15 -4.22 -5.36
C MET A 224 16.19 -5.05 -4.60
N MET A 225 16.50 -6.28 -5.06
CA MET A 225 17.58 -7.12 -4.55
C MET A 225 18.96 -6.80 -5.16
N ASN A 226 19.10 -5.76 -5.97
CA ASN A 226 20.41 -5.28 -6.42
C ASN A 226 21.14 -4.53 -5.29
N THR A 227 21.62 -5.29 -4.32
CA THR A 227 22.22 -4.84 -3.06
C THR A 227 23.55 -5.55 -2.84
N PRO A 228 24.43 -5.07 -1.94
CA PRO A 228 25.66 -5.76 -1.56
C PRO A 228 25.41 -7.17 -1.03
N LEU A 229 26.43 -8.03 -1.12
CA LEU A 229 26.42 -9.33 -0.48
C LEU A 229 26.63 -9.20 1.03
N VAL A 230 25.81 -9.91 1.79
CA VAL A 230 26.01 -10.20 3.21
C VAL A 230 26.69 -11.58 3.29
N ALA A 231 28.02 -11.55 3.46
CA ALA A 231 28.84 -12.75 3.37
C ALA A 231 28.99 -13.50 4.70
N GLY A 232 29.32 -14.79 4.64
CA GLY A 232 29.72 -15.62 5.77
C GLY A 232 28.58 -16.06 6.68
N GLY A 233 27.37 -16.20 6.17
CA GLY A 233 26.25 -16.81 6.89
C GLY A 233 26.33 -18.34 6.97
N PRO A 234 25.62 -18.98 7.91
CA PRO A 234 25.67 -20.43 8.13
C PRO A 234 25.08 -21.24 6.95
N TYR A 235 24.33 -20.61 6.06
CA TYR A 235 23.74 -21.23 4.88
C TYR A 235 24.35 -20.71 3.56
N GLY A 236 25.43 -19.91 3.64
CA GLY A 236 26.08 -19.24 2.52
C GLY A 236 25.82 -17.74 2.51
N ASP A 237 26.33 -17.09 1.46
CA ASP A 237 26.13 -15.67 1.26
C ASP A 237 24.68 -15.34 0.88
N GLY A 238 24.25 -14.15 1.20
CA GLY A 238 22.91 -13.66 0.90
C GLY A 238 22.87 -12.19 0.50
N ARG A 239 21.69 -11.71 0.21
CA ARG A 239 21.42 -10.29 -0.05
C ARG A 239 20.15 -9.90 0.65
N LEU A 240 20.13 -8.73 1.27
CA LEU A 240 18.90 -8.11 1.74
C LEU A 240 18.20 -7.43 0.57
N ILE A 241 16.86 -7.38 0.60
CA ILE A 241 16.10 -6.56 -0.34
C ILE A 241 16.02 -5.13 0.20
N ARG A 242 16.21 -4.14 -0.67
CA ARG A 242 16.04 -2.72 -0.34
C ARG A 242 14.56 -2.43 -0.10
N SER A 243 14.20 -1.81 1.02
CA SER A 243 12.79 -1.53 1.38
C SER A 243 12.12 -0.53 0.46
N PHE A 244 12.87 0.51 0.03
CA PHE A 244 12.43 1.54 -0.91
C PHE A 244 13.47 1.77 -1.99
N HIS A 245 13.05 2.14 -3.19
CA HIS A 245 13.95 2.32 -4.33
C HIS A 245 15.05 3.36 -4.11
N ASP A 246 14.79 4.37 -3.30
CA ASP A 246 15.64 5.53 -3.06
C ASP A 246 16.35 5.52 -1.69
N MET A 247 16.30 4.39 -0.96
CA MET A 247 16.89 4.27 0.37
C MET A 247 17.77 3.03 0.49
N ASP A 248 18.93 3.14 1.10
CA ASP A 248 19.81 2.01 1.41
C ASP A 248 19.47 1.33 2.75
N SER A 249 18.18 1.16 3.01
CA SER A 249 17.64 0.50 4.20
C SER A 249 16.90 -0.79 3.84
N ALA A 250 16.97 -1.75 4.74
CA ALA A 250 16.37 -3.07 4.65
C ALA A 250 15.60 -3.38 5.94
N PHE A 251 14.30 -3.07 5.98
CA PHE A 251 13.47 -3.36 7.14
C PHE A 251 13.11 -4.84 7.20
N LEU A 252 13.12 -5.42 8.38
CA LEU A 252 12.85 -6.85 8.59
C LEU A 252 11.47 -7.26 8.07
N TYR A 253 10.48 -6.41 8.25
CA TYR A 253 9.13 -6.59 7.71
C TYR A 253 9.14 -6.77 6.19
N ASP A 254 9.83 -5.88 5.48
CA ASP A 254 9.93 -5.94 4.02
C ASP A 254 10.68 -7.19 3.53
N GLN A 255 11.71 -7.62 4.28
CA GLN A 255 12.39 -8.89 4.00
C GLN A 255 11.39 -10.05 4.08
N ALA A 256 10.55 -10.07 5.12
CA ALA A 256 9.55 -11.10 5.32
C ALA A 256 8.51 -11.12 4.20
N LEU A 257 7.97 -9.96 3.83
CA LEU A 257 7.02 -9.84 2.72
C LEU A 257 7.61 -10.36 1.40
N ALA A 258 8.85 -9.97 1.09
CA ALA A 258 9.51 -10.43 -0.13
C ALA A 258 9.71 -11.96 -0.13
N VAL A 259 10.13 -12.54 0.99
CA VAL A 259 10.30 -14.00 1.14
C VAL A 259 8.97 -14.73 0.95
N ILE A 260 7.85 -14.22 1.50
CA ILE A 260 6.52 -14.80 1.29
C ILE A 260 6.15 -14.71 -0.20
N ALA A 261 6.31 -13.55 -0.84
CA ALA A 261 5.99 -13.36 -2.26
C ALA A 261 6.82 -14.30 -3.14
N PHE A 262 8.13 -14.38 -2.94
CA PHE A 262 9.00 -15.29 -3.68
C PHE A 262 8.64 -16.76 -3.42
N SER A 263 8.28 -17.12 -2.20
CA SER A 263 7.87 -18.50 -1.88
C SER A 263 6.58 -18.88 -2.59
N LEU A 264 5.59 -18.00 -2.60
CA LEU A 264 4.33 -18.20 -3.31
C LEU A 264 4.49 -18.23 -4.83
N ALA A 265 5.49 -17.52 -5.37
CA ALA A 265 5.82 -17.48 -6.79
C ALA A 265 6.70 -18.66 -7.25
N GLY A 266 7.22 -19.49 -6.35
CA GLY A 266 8.17 -20.54 -6.67
C GLY A 266 9.61 -20.06 -6.90
N GLU A 267 9.93 -18.82 -6.57
CA GLU A 267 11.22 -18.14 -6.74
C GLU A 267 12.20 -18.50 -5.61
N ARG A 268 12.53 -19.77 -5.50
CA ARG A 268 13.35 -20.34 -4.42
C ARG A 268 14.67 -19.60 -4.23
N ALA A 269 15.40 -19.32 -5.31
CA ALA A 269 16.74 -18.74 -5.24
C ALA A 269 16.71 -17.33 -4.62
N HIS A 270 15.70 -16.51 -4.93
CA HIS A 270 15.54 -15.16 -4.38
C HIS A 270 15.14 -15.19 -2.91
N ALA A 271 14.21 -16.07 -2.53
CA ALA A 271 13.86 -16.29 -1.14
C ALA A 271 15.09 -16.74 -0.30
N GLU A 272 15.87 -17.69 -0.82
CA GLU A 272 17.08 -18.17 -0.15
C GLU A 272 18.14 -17.07 0.00
N GLN A 273 18.31 -16.17 -0.98
CA GLN A 273 19.26 -15.06 -0.86
C GLN A 273 18.92 -14.15 0.34
N ILE A 274 17.64 -13.81 0.52
CA ILE A 274 17.21 -12.99 1.67
C ILE A 274 17.40 -13.78 2.97
N ILE A 275 16.94 -15.01 3.04
CA ILE A 275 17.02 -15.82 4.25
C ILE A 275 18.49 -16.12 4.63
N ASN A 276 19.38 -16.32 3.68
CA ASN A 276 20.82 -16.50 3.95
C ASN A 276 21.44 -15.25 4.59
N ALA A 277 21.12 -14.06 4.08
CA ALA A 277 21.56 -12.80 4.69
C ALA A 277 21.02 -12.67 6.13
N LEU A 278 19.73 -12.92 6.32
CA LEU A 278 19.11 -12.88 7.65
C LEU A 278 19.64 -13.96 8.60
N ALA A 279 20.03 -15.13 8.09
CA ALA A 279 20.65 -16.16 8.92
C ALA A 279 22.01 -15.73 9.50
N LYS A 280 22.76 -14.87 8.80
CA LYS A 280 23.98 -14.23 9.29
C LYS A 280 23.67 -13.21 10.40
N LEU A 281 22.52 -12.53 10.28
CA LEU A 281 22.12 -11.41 11.13
C LEU A 281 21.24 -11.83 12.33
N GLN A 282 20.80 -13.09 12.39
CA GLN A 282 19.98 -13.59 13.51
C GLN A 282 20.75 -13.49 14.82
N GLY A 283 20.21 -12.73 15.76
CA GLY A 283 20.79 -12.56 17.08
C GLY A 283 20.78 -13.85 17.93
N PRO A 284 21.55 -13.88 19.05
CA PRO A 284 21.60 -15.05 19.94
C PRO A 284 20.24 -15.44 20.53
N SER A 285 19.34 -14.47 20.70
CA SER A 285 17.96 -14.71 21.17
C SER A 285 17.09 -15.44 20.16
N GLY A 286 17.48 -15.51 18.89
CA GLY A 286 16.67 -16.02 17.80
C GLY A 286 15.92 -14.95 17.01
N ALA A 287 15.93 -13.70 17.48
CA ALA A 287 15.28 -12.57 16.83
C ALA A 287 16.25 -11.71 16.02
N TRP A 288 15.68 -10.80 15.23
CA TRP A 288 16.36 -9.77 14.47
C TRP A 288 15.99 -8.39 14.98
N VAL A 289 16.89 -7.42 14.78
CA VAL A 289 16.55 -6.00 14.89
C VAL A 289 15.63 -5.59 13.75
N PHE A 290 14.92 -4.49 13.95
CA PHE A 290 13.88 -4.01 13.04
C PHE A 290 14.41 -3.60 11.66
N ALA A 291 15.62 -2.99 11.61
CA ALA A 291 16.17 -2.42 10.38
C ALA A 291 17.67 -2.65 10.27
N TYR A 292 18.11 -2.82 9.03
CA TYR A 292 19.50 -2.95 8.62
C TYR A 292 19.81 -1.97 7.49
N GLY A 293 21.07 -1.63 7.30
CA GLY A 293 21.58 -1.19 6.01
C GLY A 293 21.50 -2.34 5.00
N VAL A 294 21.42 -2.05 3.71
CA VAL A 294 21.40 -3.09 2.66
C VAL A 294 22.65 -3.97 2.64
N ASP A 295 23.74 -3.54 3.27
CA ASP A 295 24.99 -4.26 3.48
C ASP A 295 24.98 -5.18 4.73
N GLY A 296 23.88 -5.20 5.47
CA GLY A 296 23.72 -5.95 6.72
C GLY A 296 24.22 -5.24 7.96
N SER A 297 24.65 -3.99 7.87
CA SER A 297 24.95 -3.18 9.06
C SER A 297 23.70 -2.92 9.89
N ASP A 298 23.84 -2.86 11.23
CA ASP A 298 22.74 -2.48 12.11
C ASP A 298 22.40 -0.99 11.88
N ALA A 299 21.14 -0.69 11.53
CA ALA A 299 20.69 0.66 11.29
C ALA A 299 20.61 1.52 12.56
N SER A 300 20.57 0.89 13.75
CA SER A 300 20.42 1.57 15.04
C SER A 300 21.34 0.94 16.11
N PRO A 301 22.67 1.00 15.94
CA PRO A 301 23.59 0.38 16.87
C PRO A 301 23.39 0.87 18.30
N GLY A 302 23.26 -0.08 19.22
CA GLY A 302 23.08 0.19 20.65
C GLY A 302 21.65 0.38 21.11
N VAL A 303 20.67 0.28 20.22
CA VAL A 303 19.24 0.25 20.53
C VAL A 303 18.69 -1.15 20.25
N ASP A 304 18.04 -1.76 21.23
CA ASP A 304 17.43 -3.08 21.03
C ASP A 304 16.08 -2.96 20.32
N MET A 305 16.13 -2.85 19.00
CA MET A 305 14.95 -2.69 18.13
C MET A 305 14.36 -4.03 17.67
N ARG A 306 14.30 -5.04 18.52
CA ARG A 306 13.65 -6.32 18.20
C ARG A 306 12.13 -6.20 18.28
N ILE A 307 11.54 -5.50 17.31
CA ILE A 307 10.09 -5.29 17.23
C ILE A 307 9.37 -6.61 16.99
N ALA A 308 8.37 -6.90 17.81
CA ALA A 308 7.71 -8.21 17.83
C ALA A 308 6.93 -8.50 16.55
N GLY A 309 6.18 -7.54 16.01
CA GLY A 309 5.43 -7.69 14.76
C GLY A 309 6.33 -8.02 13.58
N ALA A 310 7.42 -7.26 13.37
CA ALA A 310 8.38 -7.54 12.29
C ALA A 310 9.01 -8.94 12.40
N ASN A 311 9.33 -9.38 13.64
CA ASN A 311 9.81 -10.74 13.88
C ASN A 311 8.73 -11.80 13.63
N ALA A 312 7.47 -11.53 13.96
CA ALA A 312 6.35 -12.43 13.68
C ALA A 312 6.12 -12.58 12.16
N TRP A 313 6.22 -11.50 11.39
CA TRP A 313 6.19 -11.55 9.93
C TRP A 313 7.33 -12.40 9.36
N MET A 314 8.53 -12.29 9.93
CA MET A 314 9.63 -13.17 9.53
C MET A 314 9.35 -14.65 9.87
N GLY A 315 8.62 -14.92 10.95
CA GLY A 315 8.11 -16.25 11.25
C GLY A 315 7.16 -16.77 10.18
N MET A 316 6.18 -15.96 9.74
CA MET A 316 5.30 -16.31 8.60
C MET A 316 6.10 -16.53 7.32
N ALA A 317 7.15 -15.74 7.07
CA ALA A 317 8.01 -15.90 5.90
C ALA A 317 8.78 -17.22 5.90
N LEU A 318 9.33 -17.64 7.04
CA LEU A 318 9.99 -18.94 7.18
C LEU A 318 9.01 -20.10 7.03
N ASN A 319 7.76 -19.94 7.52
CA ASN A 319 6.70 -20.92 7.34
C ASN A 319 6.31 -21.05 5.85
N ALA A 320 6.15 -19.92 5.14
CA ALA A 320 5.87 -19.90 3.71
C ALA A 320 6.99 -20.57 2.90
N TYR A 321 8.26 -20.25 3.22
CA TYR A 321 9.41 -20.92 2.62
C TYR A 321 9.40 -22.43 2.87
N GLN A 322 9.19 -22.85 4.12
CA GLN A 322 9.14 -24.26 4.48
C GLN A 322 8.04 -25.00 3.73
N LYS A 323 6.86 -24.41 3.63
CA LYS A 323 5.73 -24.96 2.88
C LYS A 323 6.07 -25.16 1.39
N ALA A 324 6.76 -24.20 0.79
CA ALA A 324 7.07 -24.22 -0.63
C ALA A 324 8.30 -25.09 -0.98
N PHE A 325 9.34 -25.07 -0.13
CA PHE A 325 10.66 -25.59 -0.51
C PHE A 325 11.30 -26.55 0.51
N GLY A 326 10.67 -26.76 1.67
CA GLY A 326 11.15 -27.69 2.69
C GLY A 326 11.95 -27.06 3.83
N THR A 327 12.53 -27.88 4.65
CA THR A 327 12.97 -27.60 6.04
C THR A 327 14.37 -27.01 6.19
N ARG A 328 15.00 -26.50 5.10
CA ARG A 328 16.40 -26.01 5.12
C ARG A 328 16.69 -25.04 6.27
N TYR A 329 15.75 -24.16 6.60
CA TYR A 329 15.91 -23.13 7.63
C TYR A 329 15.12 -23.42 8.93
N LEU A 330 14.71 -24.67 9.16
CA LEU A 330 13.89 -25.04 10.29
C LEU A 330 14.54 -24.68 11.64
N ALA A 331 15.86 -24.88 11.78
CA ALA A 331 16.58 -24.53 13.03
C ALA A 331 16.52 -23.02 13.33
N MET A 332 16.56 -22.19 12.30
CA MET A 332 16.40 -20.74 12.42
C MET A 332 14.97 -20.37 12.80
N SER A 333 13.99 -21.04 12.19
CA SER A 333 12.56 -20.87 12.49
C SER A 333 12.22 -21.27 13.92
N ILE A 334 12.75 -22.38 14.44
CA ILE A 334 12.57 -22.82 15.82
C ILE A 334 13.03 -21.73 16.79
N ARG A 335 14.26 -21.22 16.62
CA ARG A 335 14.80 -20.17 17.52
C ARG A 335 13.94 -18.92 17.54
N LEU A 336 13.41 -18.50 16.37
CA LEU A 336 12.52 -17.35 16.29
C LEU A 336 11.19 -17.59 17.00
N HIS A 337 10.53 -18.72 16.76
CA HIS A 337 9.25 -19.03 17.39
C HIS A 337 9.39 -19.24 18.90
N ASP A 338 10.50 -19.80 19.37
CA ASP A 338 10.81 -19.89 20.79
C ASP A 338 11.07 -18.50 21.41
N TYR A 339 11.74 -17.59 20.70
CA TYR A 339 11.90 -16.21 21.13
C TYR A 339 10.52 -15.52 21.27
N LEU A 340 9.69 -15.55 20.24
CA LEU A 340 8.35 -14.92 20.28
C LEU A 340 7.50 -15.49 21.41
N ARG A 341 7.54 -16.81 21.62
CA ARG A 341 6.85 -17.46 22.73
C ARG A 341 7.40 -17.01 24.09
N GLY A 342 8.70 -16.81 24.21
CA GLY A 342 9.36 -16.32 25.41
C GLY A 342 9.01 -14.88 25.79
N GLU A 343 8.60 -14.06 24.81
CA GLU A 343 8.16 -12.66 25.02
C GLU A 343 6.68 -12.53 25.42
N LEU A 344 5.94 -13.65 25.50
CA LEU A 344 4.56 -13.65 25.96
C LEU A 344 4.49 -13.41 27.48
N VAL A 345 3.64 -12.50 27.89
CA VAL A 345 3.45 -12.15 29.30
C VAL A 345 1.97 -12.10 29.68
N GLY A 346 1.67 -12.46 30.93
CA GLY A 346 0.36 -12.27 31.51
C GLY A 346 0.07 -10.80 31.82
N ILE A 347 -1.12 -10.36 31.46
CA ILE A 347 -1.62 -8.99 31.71
C ILE A 347 -3.05 -9.03 32.22
N ALA A 348 -3.42 -8.04 33.04
CA ALA A 348 -4.80 -7.83 33.44
C ALA A 348 -5.46 -6.82 32.46
N ILE A 349 -6.53 -7.23 31.81
CA ILE A 349 -7.27 -6.41 30.84
C ILE A 349 -8.78 -6.67 30.98
N ASN A 350 -9.60 -5.64 31.00
CA ASN A 350 -11.07 -5.74 31.09
C ASN A 350 -11.56 -6.60 32.27
N GLY A 351 -10.86 -6.55 33.41
CA GLY A 351 -11.19 -7.35 34.61
C GLY A 351 -10.85 -8.85 34.50
N GLY A 352 -10.25 -9.28 33.40
CA GLY A 352 -9.76 -10.64 33.18
C GLY A 352 -8.24 -10.71 33.07
N SER A 353 -7.71 -11.94 32.96
CA SER A 353 -6.29 -12.20 32.69
C SER A 353 -6.13 -12.68 31.26
N GLN A 354 -5.24 -12.05 30.49
CA GLN A 354 -4.85 -12.44 29.15
C GLN A 354 -3.33 -12.68 29.08
N THR A 355 -2.90 -13.35 28.04
CA THR A 355 -1.47 -13.46 27.70
C THR A 355 -1.26 -12.81 26.35
N GLY A 356 -0.39 -11.81 26.30
CA GLY A 356 -0.12 -11.05 25.09
C GLY A 356 1.37 -10.92 24.81
N LEU A 357 1.71 -10.58 23.59
CA LEU A 357 3.05 -10.31 23.11
C LEU A 357 3.36 -8.83 23.31
N ARG A 358 4.46 -8.52 24.00
CA ARG A 358 4.96 -7.16 24.12
C ARG A 358 5.34 -6.61 22.76
N PHE A 359 5.18 -5.28 22.61
CA PHE A 359 5.58 -4.57 21.41
C PHE A 359 7.07 -4.76 21.09
N ALA A 360 7.93 -4.64 22.10
CA ALA A 360 9.38 -4.75 21.98
C ALA A 360 9.99 -5.18 23.34
N PRO A 361 11.28 -5.58 23.38
CA PRO A 361 11.98 -5.90 24.61
C PRO A 361 11.99 -4.73 25.61
N THR A 362 12.18 -5.07 26.89
CA THR A 362 12.07 -4.13 28.01
C THR A 362 13.06 -2.96 28.00
N ASN A 363 14.14 -3.07 27.26
CA ASN A 363 15.20 -2.06 27.12
C ASN A 363 15.13 -1.26 25.80
N TYR A 364 14.09 -1.44 24.98
CA TYR A 364 13.96 -0.78 23.70
C TYR A 364 13.77 0.74 23.84
N VAL A 365 12.67 1.16 24.40
CA VAL A 365 12.37 2.57 24.68
C VAL A 365 11.72 2.67 26.05
N PRO A 366 12.23 3.52 26.96
CA PRO A 366 11.58 3.74 28.25
C PRO A 366 10.10 4.10 28.07
N GLY A 367 9.21 3.44 28.82
CA GLY A 367 7.76 3.64 28.76
C GLY A 367 7.01 2.85 27.67
N ARG A 368 7.70 2.17 26.75
CA ARG A 368 7.08 1.34 25.70
C ARG A 368 6.97 -0.15 26.03
N THR A 369 7.56 -0.57 27.12
CA THR A 369 7.62 -1.98 27.56
C THR A 369 6.27 -2.57 27.97
N GLY A 370 5.27 -1.71 28.23
CA GLY A 370 3.91 -2.11 28.58
C GLY A 370 2.92 -2.10 27.41
N ILE A 371 3.36 -1.80 26.20
CA ILE A 371 2.46 -1.70 25.04
C ILE A 371 2.23 -3.07 24.42
N PHE A 372 0.97 -3.38 24.15
CA PHE A 372 0.47 -4.58 23.47
C PHE A 372 -0.35 -4.14 22.26
N ALA A 373 0.33 -3.96 21.13
CA ALA A 373 -0.31 -3.59 19.88
C ALA A 373 -1.15 -4.74 19.32
N LEU A 374 -2.34 -4.47 18.85
CA LEU A 374 -3.21 -5.47 18.23
C LEU A 374 -2.54 -6.15 17.05
N GLU A 375 -1.95 -5.38 16.12
CA GLU A 375 -1.30 -5.90 14.93
C GLU A 375 -0.25 -6.97 15.27
N HIS A 376 0.58 -6.72 16.30
CA HIS A 376 1.60 -7.69 16.73
C HIS A 376 0.99 -8.98 17.32
N GLN A 377 -0.19 -8.89 17.95
CA GLN A 377 -0.90 -10.10 18.40
C GLN A 377 -1.38 -10.90 17.19
N LEU A 378 -1.91 -10.25 16.17
CA LEU A 378 -2.40 -10.88 14.94
C LEU A 378 -1.26 -11.55 14.15
N ASP A 379 -0.14 -10.83 14.00
CA ASP A 379 1.06 -11.32 13.31
C ASP A 379 1.63 -12.56 13.99
N ALA A 380 1.80 -12.48 15.31
CA ALA A 380 2.33 -13.59 16.09
C ALA A 380 1.36 -14.77 16.18
N TYR A 381 0.05 -14.50 16.27
CA TYR A 381 -0.97 -15.54 16.18
C TYR A 381 -0.84 -16.32 14.88
N ALA A 382 -0.83 -15.64 13.75
CA ALA A 382 -0.71 -16.28 12.43
C ALA A 382 0.60 -17.05 12.31
N SER A 383 1.72 -16.44 12.71
CA SER A 383 3.04 -17.06 12.68
C SER A 383 3.09 -18.36 13.48
N MET A 384 2.61 -18.34 14.73
CA MET A 384 2.61 -19.51 15.63
C MET A 384 1.66 -20.60 15.14
N HIS A 385 0.48 -20.22 14.67
CA HIS A 385 -0.52 -21.17 14.17
C HIS A 385 -0.03 -21.87 12.88
N GLN A 386 0.52 -21.12 11.94
CA GLN A 386 1.14 -21.68 10.74
C GLN A 386 2.32 -22.60 11.07
N TYR A 387 3.18 -22.19 12.02
CA TYR A 387 4.31 -23.00 12.47
C TYR A 387 3.83 -24.32 13.06
N HIS A 388 2.81 -24.27 13.95
CA HIS A 388 2.22 -25.48 14.52
C HIS A 388 1.63 -26.41 13.46
N ALA A 389 0.93 -25.85 12.48
CA ALA A 389 0.34 -26.64 11.39
C ALA A 389 1.40 -27.39 10.54
N LEU A 390 2.60 -26.80 10.39
CA LEU A 390 3.70 -27.39 9.63
C LEU A 390 4.56 -28.37 10.44
N ASN A 391 4.79 -28.08 11.72
CA ASN A 391 5.83 -28.73 12.51
C ASN A 391 5.29 -29.39 13.80
N GLY A 392 4.03 -29.15 14.14
CA GLY A 392 3.47 -29.59 15.41
C GLY A 392 3.94 -28.75 16.60
N GLY A 393 3.90 -29.35 17.81
CA GLY A 393 4.29 -28.70 19.07
C GLY A 393 3.11 -27.98 19.74
N SER A 394 2.55 -28.61 20.79
CA SER A 394 1.39 -28.08 21.53
C SER A 394 1.66 -26.71 22.17
N GLN A 395 2.91 -26.41 22.51
CA GLN A 395 3.32 -25.11 23.07
C GLN A 395 3.14 -23.94 22.09
N TYR A 396 3.30 -24.17 20.78
CA TYR A 396 3.09 -23.13 19.76
C TYR A 396 1.60 -22.92 19.49
N LEU A 397 0.79 -23.99 19.49
CA LEU A 397 -0.66 -23.87 19.44
C LEU A 397 -1.22 -23.13 20.65
N ALA A 398 -0.76 -23.47 21.85
CA ALA A 398 -1.17 -22.77 23.07
C ALA A 398 -0.80 -21.27 23.05
N ALA A 399 0.37 -20.94 22.49
CA ALA A 399 0.78 -19.54 22.27
C ALA A 399 -0.13 -18.84 21.26
N ALA A 400 -0.43 -19.47 20.12
CA ALA A 400 -1.37 -18.95 19.13
C ALA A 400 -2.76 -18.71 19.73
N ASP A 401 -3.30 -19.67 20.47
CA ASP A 401 -4.61 -19.54 21.14
C ASP A 401 -4.63 -18.39 22.16
N ALA A 402 -3.52 -18.19 22.89
CA ALA A 402 -3.39 -17.08 23.83
C ALA A 402 -3.40 -15.73 23.11
N LEU A 403 -2.64 -15.61 22.01
CA LEU A 403 -2.58 -14.41 21.19
C LEU A 403 -3.93 -14.10 20.53
N ARG A 404 -4.64 -15.12 20.04
CA ARG A 404 -6.00 -14.98 19.53
C ARG A 404 -6.94 -14.41 20.59
N ARG A 405 -6.95 -14.99 21.80
CA ARG A 405 -7.78 -14.48 22.91
C ARG A 405 -7.41 -13.04 23.28
N MET A 406 -6.13 -12.71 23.29
CA MET A 406 -5.68 -11.34 23.53
C MET A 406 -6.22 -10.38 22.46
N ALA A 407 -6.10 -10.73 21.16
CA ALA A 407 -6.66 -9.93 20.06
C ALA A 407 -8.19 -9.81 20.19
N GLU A 408 -8.92 -10.90 20.45
CA GLU A 408 -10.38 -10.89 20.63
C GLU A 408 -10.82 -10.03 21.83
N SER A 409 -9.99 -9.92 22.88
CA SER A 409 -10.28 -9.06 24.05
C SER A 409 -10.23 -7.56 23.73
N LEU A 410 -9.63 -7.19 22.61
CA LEU A 410 -9.59 -5.82 22.08
C LEU A 410 -10.81 -5.49 21.19
N TRP A 411 -11.72 -6.43 20.94
CA TRP A 411 -12.96 -6.20 20.23
C TRP A 411 -13.97 -5.45 21.10
N ASN A 412 -14.47 -4.31 20.65
CA ASN A 412 -15.40 -3.47 21.41
C ASN A 412 -16.87 -3.59 20.97
N GLY A 413 -17.19 -4.57 20.10
CA GLY A 413 -18.52 -4.77 19.55
C GLY A 413 -18.72 -4.22 18.13
N THR A 414 -17.88 -3.27 17.69
CA THR A 414 -17.96 -2.63 16.37
C THR A 414 -16.65 -2.58 15.63
N ARG A 415 -15.53 -2.57 16.33
CA ARG A 415 -14.18 -2.58 15.78
C ARG A 415 -13.19 -3.14 16.79
N PHE A 416 -12.03 -3.48 16.31
CA PHE A 416 -10.89 -3.73 17.20
C PHE A 416 -10.27 -2.41 17.65
N LEU A 417 -9.87 -2.36 18.92
CA LEU A 417 -9.04 -1.30 19.48
C LEU A 417 -7.58 -1.55 19.10
N SER A 418 -6.80 -0.49 18.90
CA SER A 418 -5.43 -0.62 18.39
C SER A 418 -4.45 -1.27 19.37
N GLY A 419 -4.76 -1.32 20.64
CA GLY A 419 -3.92 -1.97 21.64
C GLY A 419 -4.30 -1.68 23.08
N TYR A 420 -3.41 -2.12 23.97
CA TYR A 420 -3.49 -1.95 25.42
C TYR A 420 -2.14 -1.48 25.95
N ASP A 421 -2.16 -0.51 26.85
CA ASP A 421 -0.99 -0.04 27.59
C ASP A 421 -1.08 -0.51 29.05
N ALA A 422 -0.29 -1.51 29.40
CA ALA A 422 -0.24 -2.05 30.77
C ALA A 422 0.42 -1.09 31.78
N ASN A 423 1.18 -0.08 31.34
CA ASN A 423 1.76 0.92 32.24
C ASN A 423 0.69 1.83 32.82
N THR A 424 -0.33 2.14 32.03
CA THR A 424 -1.46 2.97 32.42
C THR A 424 -2.72 2.19 32.73
N GLY A 425 -2.78 0.91 32.39
CA GLY A 425 -3.96 0.06 32.49
C GLY A 425 -5.06 0.44 31.48
N SER A 426 -4.70 1.10 30.37
CA SER A 426 -5.64 1.71 29.46
C SER A 426 -5.72 0.99 28.12
N LEU A 427 -6.95 0.83 27.60
CA LEU A 427 -7.19 0.49 26.21
C LEU A 427 -7.00 1.73 25.33
N ASN A 428 -6.36 1.57 24.16
CA ASN A 428 -6.28 2.64 23.19
C ASN A 428 -7.61 2.72 22.40
N THR A 429 -8.48 3.61 22.84
CA THR A 429 -9.82 3.83 22.27
C THR A 429 -9.86 4.93 21.22
N GLU A 430 -8.87 5.83 21.22
CA GLU A 430 -8.88 7.06 20.40
C GLU A 430 -8.24 6.83 19.04
N GLU A 431 -7.10 6.15 19.02
CA GLU A 431 -6.37 5.93 17.78
C GLU A 431 -7.03 4.84 16.92
N ARG A 432 -7.06 5.09 15.62
CA ARG A 432 -7.62 4.19 14.62
C ARG A 432 -6.59 4.01 13.52
N TYR A 433 -6.24 2.76 13.25
CA TYR A 433 -5.33 2.38 12.20
C TYR A 433 -6.04 1.45 11.22
N LEU A 434 -5.82 1.65 9.93
CA LEU A 434 -6.49 0.90 8.87
C LEU A 434 -6.26 -0.61 8.99
N ASP A 435 -5.04 -1.00 9.32
CA ASP A 435 -4.64 -2.40 9.49
C ASP A 435 -5.41 -3.10 10.62
N THR A 436 -5.72 -2.41 11.71
CA THR A 436 -6.51 -2.99 12.81
C THR A 436 -7.91 -3.44 12.39
N TYR A 437 -8.46 -2.83 11.33
CA TYR A 437 -9.74 -3.23 10.76
C TYR A 437 -9.59 -4.37 9.75
N SER A 438 -8.62 -4.25 8.85
CA SER A 438 -8.44 -5.19 7.74
C SER A 438 -7.68 -6.45 8.16
N TRP A 439 -6.54 -6.30 8.84
CA TRP A 439 -5.71 -7.45 9.21
C TRP A 439 -6.37 -8.34 10.26
N SER A 440 -7.22 -7.77 11.13
CA SER A 440 -8.01 -8.59 12.07
C SER A 440 -8.89 -9.59 11.33
N VAL A 441 -9.58 -9.17 10.26
CA VAL A 441 -10.38 -10.07 9.42
C VAL A 441 -9.50 -11.07 8.69
N LEU A 442 -8.35 -10.64 8.16
CA LEU A 442 -7.41 -11.51 7.45
C LEU A 442 -6.82 -12.60 8.35
N ALA A 443 -6.47 -12.25 9.59
CA ALA A 443 -5.83 -13.16 10.53
C ALA A 443 -6.82 -14.04 11.30
N LEU A 444 -7.90 -13.47 11.82
CA LEU A 444 -8.85 -14.16 12.72
C LEU A 444 -10.04 -14.77 11.98
N GLY A 445 -10.27 -14.36 10.72
CA GLY A 445 -11.51 -14.66 10.00
C GLY A 445 -12.66 -13.72 10.39
N ASN A 446 -13.87 -14.09 9.98
CA ASN A 446 -15.05 -13.24 10.16
C ASN A 446 -15.69 -13.35 11.54
N SER A 447 -15.33 -14.37 12.32
CA SER A 447 -16.01 -14.67 13.58
C SER A 447 -15.04 -14.93 14.72
N GLY A 448 -15.32 -14.34 15.87
CA GLY A 448 -14.61 -14.61 17.10
C GLY A 448 -15.09 -15.88 17.80
N SER A 449 -14.30 -16.33 18.79
CA SER A 449 -14.57 -17.55 19.57
C SER A 449 -15.85 -17.47 20.41
N ALA A 450 -16.29 -16.27 20.78
CA ALA A 450 -17.56 -16.02 21.50
C ALA A 450 -18.69 -15.54 20.58
N GLY A 451 -18.59 -15.78 19.27
CA GLY A 451 -19.64 -15.42 18.29
C GLY A 451 -19.63 -13.96 17.86
N GLN A 452 -18.53 -13.23 18.10
CA GLN A 452 -18.39 -11.87 17.59
C GLN A 452 -18.33 -11.89 16.05
N ASP A 453 -18.92 -10.87 15.42
CA ASP A 453 -18.84 -10.65 13.97
C ASP A 453 -17.75 -9.61 13.69
N PHE A 454 -16.56 -10.08 13.30
CA PHE A 454 -15.42 -9.20 13.00
C PHE A 454 -15.56 -8.51 11.64
N ALA A 455 -16.34 -9.07 10.73
CA ALA A 455 -16.63 -8.42 9.45
C ALA A 455 -17.45 -7.13 9.62
N ALA A 456 -18.16 -6.99 10.75
CA ALA A 456 -18.89 -5.76 11.10
C ALA A 456 -17.96 -4.51 11.23
N ALA A 457 -16.62 -4.70 11.36
CA ALA A 457 -15.67 -3.59 11.33
C ALA A 457 -15.47 -2.98 9.92
N LEU A 458 -15.72 -3.73 8.85
CA LEU A 458 -15.38 -3.31 7.49
C LEU A 458 -16.20 -2.10 6.98
N PRO A 459 -17.52 -1.96 7.26
CA PRO A 459 -18.24 -0.73 6.94
C PRO A 459 -17.62 0.51 7.60
N ALA A 460 -17.26 0.43 8.88
CA ALA A 460 -16.61 1.53 9.59
C ALA A 460 -15.20 1.84 9.02
N MET A 461 -14.47 0.84 8.55
CA MET A 461 -13.22 1.02 7.80
C MET A 461 -13.46 1.88 6.54
N CYS A 462 -14.49 1.56 5.75
CA CYS A 462 -14.85 2.35 4.58
C CYS A 462 -15.17 3.80 4.93
N ASP A 463 -16.02 4.00 5.92
CA ASP A 463 -16.49 5.34 6.31
C ASP A 463 -15.34 6.23 6.81
N TYR A 464 -14.34 5.62 7.44
CA TYR A 464 -13.27 6.36 8.09
C TYR A 464 -12.04 6.55 7.20
N PHE A 465 -11.61 5.54 6.43
CA PHE A 465 -10.33 5.54 5.73
C PHE A 465 -10.43 5.61 4.21
N HIS A 466 -11.60 5.36 3.61
CA HIS A 466 -11.72 5.43 2.16
C HIS A 466 -11.44 6.84 1.64
N THR A 467 -10.63 6.95 0.59
CA THR A 467 -10.17 8.22 0.05
C THR A 467 -9.91 8.13 -1.45
N ALA A 468 -9.75 9.30 -2.08
CA ALA A 468 -9.18 9.44 -3.41
C ALA A 468 -7.95 10.35 -3.31
N GLY A 469 -6.78 9.79 -3.60
CA GLY A 469 -5.51 10.49 -3.55
C GLY A 469 -5.05 10.97 -4.92
N LYS A 470 -4.18 11.97 -4.95
CA LYS A 470 -3.41 12.35 -6.11
C LYS A 470 -2.04 11.66 -6.04
N LEU A 471 -1.69 10.90 -7.08
CA LEU A 471 -0.36 10.32 -7.18
C LEU A 471 0.64 11.44 -7.52
N ASP A 472 1.57 11.69 -6.62
CA ASP A 472 2.69 12.61 -6.83
C ASP A 472 4.00 11.83 -6.92
N TYR A 473 4.16 11.11 -8.02
CA TYR A 473 5.35 10.31 -8.29
C TYR A 473 6.24 11.04 -9.29
N PRO A 474 7.60 11.02 -9.17
CA PRO A 474 8.51 11.87 -9.96
C PRO A 474 8.30 11.82 -11.48
N SER A 475 7.77 10.72 -12.02
CA SER A 475 7.51 10.55 -13.45
C SER A 475 6.04 10.45 -13.81
N ARG A 476 5.14 10.53 -12.84
CA ARG A 476 3.69 10.35 -13.04
C ARG A 476 2.92 11.16 -12.03
N LYS A 477 1.88 11.84 -12.51
CA LYS A 477 0.88 12.44 -11.65
C LYS A 477 -0.47 11.94 -12.11
N VAL A 478 -1.18 11.24 -11.27
CA VAL A 478 -2.51 10.69 -11.54
C VAL A 478 -3.43 11.16 -10.43
N SER A 479 -4.52 11.85 -10.78
CA SER A 479 -5.55 12.22 -9.81
C SER A 479 -6.59 11.12 -9.69
N GLY A 480 -7.25 11.03 -8.54
CA GLY A 480 -8.37 10.14 -8.34
C GLY A 480 -7.98 8.67 -8.13
N ILE A 481 -6.77 8.39 -7.67
CA ILE A 481 -6.43 7.06 -7.17
C ILE A 481 -7.30 6.78 -5.96
N VAL A 482 -8.24 5.86 -6.11
CA VAL A 482 -9.13 5.42 -5.04
C VAL A 482 -8.41 4.36 -4.20
N GLY A 483 -8.46 4.54 -2.89
CA GLY A 483 -7.83 3.65 -1.95
C GLY A 483 -8.26 3.97 -0.52
N PHE A 484 -7.38 3.68 0.42
CA PHE A 484 -7.56 3.99 1.83
C PHE A 484 -6.33 4.75 2.32
N HIS A 485 -6.55 5.76 3.15
CA HIS A 485 -5.47 6.43 3.87
C HIS A 485 -5.25 5.75 5.23
N ASP A 486 -4.19 6.15 5.93
CA ASP A 486 -4.08 5.90 7.37
C ASP A 486 -4.09 7.22 8.14
N VAL A 487 -4.28 7.14 9.46
CA VAL A 487 -4.30 8.34 10.30
C VAL A 487 -2.88 8.82 10.50
N LEU A 488 -2.64 10.07 10.11
CA LEU A 488 -1.40 10.77 10.42
C LEU A 488 -1.55 11.48 11.76
N TYR A 489 -0.53 11.43 12.58
CA TYR A 489 -0.51 12.13 13.87
C TYR A 489 -0.93 13.59 13.72
N GLY A 490 -2.01 13.96 14.43
CA GLY A 490 -2.48 15.34 14.53
C GLY A 490 -3.03 15.98 13.26
N THR A 491 -3.19 15.24 12.17
CA THR A 491 -3.77 15.75 10.93
C THR A 491 -5.17 15.20 10.69
N SER A 492 -6.11 16.08 10.35
CA SER A 492 -7.41 15.62 9.87
C SER A 492 -7.26 14.96 8.50
N PRO A 493 -7.89 13.80 8.27
CA PRO A 493 -7.83 13.09 6.97
C PRO A 493 -8.30 13.92 5.77
N SER A 494 -8.99 15.03 6.02
CA SER A 494 -9.67 15.82 5.00
C SER A 494 -8.82 16.90 4.32
N ALA A 495 -7.66 17.28 4.87
CA ALA A 495 -6.94 18.46 4.37
C ALA A 495 -6.11 18.17 3.11
N ASP A 496 -5.58 16.97 2.96
CA ASP A 496 -4.78 16.56 1.81
C ASP A 496 -4.72 15.03 1.72
N PRO A 497 -5.75 14.40 1.14
CA PRO A 497 -5.89 12.96 1.14
C PRO A 497 -4.81 12.26 0.32
N PHE A 498 -4.36 11.11 0.79
CA PHE A 498 -3.46 10.21 0.09
C PHE A 498 -3.96 8.77 0.20
N ALA A 499 -3.66 7.93 -0.77
CA ALA A 499 -3.90 6.51 -0.68
C ALA A 499 -2.60 5.80 -0.29
N TRP A 500 -2.66 5.01 0.78
CA TRP A 500 -1.59 4.15 1.23
C TRP A 500 -1.75 2.77 0.58
N SER A 501 -0.79 2.34 -0.23
CA SER A 501 -0.93 1.16 -1.09
C SER A 501 -1.05 -0.14 -0.31
N GLU A 502 -0.16 -0.37 0.65
CA GLU A 502 -0.15 -1.57 1.48
C GLU A 502 -1.45 -1.74 2.24
N GLY A 503 -1.86 -0.73 3.02
CA GLY A 503 -3.10 -0.77 3.78
C GLY A 503 -4.34 -0.90 2.89
N SER A 504 -4.35 -0.22 1.73
CA SER A 504 -5.44 -0.36 0.75
C SER A 504 -5.55 -1.78 0.21
N LEU A 505 -4.44 -2.42 -0.09
CA LEU A 505 -4.41 -3.80 -0.59
C LEU A 505 -4.83 -4.81 0.49
N GLY A 506 -4.43 -4.59 1.75
CA GLY A 506 -4.93 -5.33 2.91
C GLY A 506 -6.44 -5.18 3.09
N ALA A 507 -6.95 -3.94 2.96
CA ALA A 507 -8.39 -3.65 3.03
C ALA A 507 -9.18 -4.36 1.91
N ILE A 508 -8.68 -4.33 0.66
CA ILE A 508 -9.28 -5.05 -0.47
C ILE A 508 -9.40 -6.55 -0.17
N MET A 509 -8.34 -7.15 0.34
CA MET A 509 -8.33 -8.57 0.66
C MET A 509 -9.30 -8.88 1.82
N ALA A 510 -9.39 -8.02 2.83
CA ALA A 510 -10.36 -8.15 3.92
C ALA A 510 -11.81 -7.99 3.42
N MET A 511 -12.08 -7.06 2.50
CA MET A 511 -13.39 -6.92 1.84
C MET A 511 -13.77 -8.19 1.07
N ARG A 512 -12.85 -8.77 0.31
CA ARG A 512 -13.08 -10.03 -0.41
C ARG A 512 -13.40 -11.19 0.53
N GLN A 513 -12.69 -11.27 1.65
CA GLN A 513 -12.84 -12.36 2.62
C GLN A 513 -14.06 -12.16 3.53
N GLY A 514 -14.24 -10.97 4.09
CA GLY A 514 -15.20 -10.69 5.16
C GLY A 514 -16.55 -10.17 4.68
N ALA A 515 -16.55 -9.41 3.60
CA ALA A 515 -17.76 -8.76 3.09
C ALA A 515 -17.78 -8.70 1.56
N PRO A 516 -17.85 -9.86 0.87
CA PRO A 516 -17.87 -9.91 -0.58
C PRO A 516 -19.06 -9.10 -1.12
N GLY A 517 -18.78 -8.19 -2.05
CA GLY A 517 -19.79 -7.28 -2.61
C GLY A 517 -19.97 -5.95 -1.86
N MET A 518 -19.30 -5.74 -0.72
CA MET A 518 -19.29 -4.46 -0.04
C MET A 518 -18.67 -3.37 -0.92
N ARG A 519 -19.21 -2.16 -0.81
CA ARG A 519 -18.74 -0.99 -1.57
C ARG A 519 -18.44 0.17 -0.62
N CYS A 520 -17.28 0.78 -0.81
CA CYS A 520 -16.85 1.98 -0.10
C CYS A 520 -17.07 3.19 -1.01
N ALA A 521 -17.96 4.11 -0.64
CA ALA A 521 -18.34 5.27 -1.46
C ALA A 521 -18.60 4.91 -2.95
N GLY A 522 -19.24 3.77 -3.18
CA GLY A 522 -19.56 3.31 -4.53
C GLY A 522 -18.51 2.42 -5.21
N ASN A 523 -17.31 2.23 -4.62
CA ASN A 523 -16.24 1.40 -5.17
C ASN A 523 -16.17 0.06 -4.44
N GLY A 524 -16.22 -1.05 -5.15
CA GLY A 524 -15.97 -2.39 -4.61
C GLY A 524 -14.48 -2.71 -4.57
N ALA A 525 -14.15 -3.86 -4.01
CA ALA A 525 -12.77 -4.31 -3.86
C ALA A 525 -12.00 -4.32 -5.20
N GLU A 526 -12.65 -4.78 -6.28
CA GLU A 526 -12.01 -4.89 -7.60
C GLU A 526 -11.78 -3.53 -8.26
N GLU A 527 -12.72 -2.60 -8.12
CA GLU A 527 -12.55 -1.24 -8.64
C GLU A 527 -11.44 -0.49 -7.90
N ILE A 528 -11.33 -0.68 -6.58
CA ILE A 528 -10.23 -0.09 -5.79
C ILE A 528 -8.89 -0.72 -6.20
N LEU A 529 -8.82 -2.04 -6.35
CA LEU A 529 -7.62 -2.72 -6.81
C LEU A 529 -7.18 -2.23 -8.20
N GLU A 530 -8.12 -2.10 -9.12
CA GLU A 530 -7.82 -1.58 -10.46
C GLU A 530 -7.28 -0.15 -10.39
N SER A 531 -7.88 0.70 -9.57
CA SER A 531 -7.39 2.06 -9.34
C SER A 531 -5.95 2.08 -8.81
N LEU A 532 -5.63 1.26 -7.82
CA LEU A 532 -4.29 1.17 -7.25
C LEU A 532 -3.25 0.66 -8.25
N ARG A 533 -3.61 -0.23 -9.17
CA ARG A 533 -2.71 -0.73 -10.22
C ARG A 533 -2.11 0.38 -11.08
N TYR A 534 -2.79 1.52 -11.22
CA TYR A 534 -2.25 2.67 -11.91
C TYR A 534 -1.08 3.35 -11.18
N MET A 535 -0.87 3.05 -9.90
CA MET A 535 0.31 3.52 -9.17
C MET A 535 1.59 2.77 -9.58
N VAL A 536 1.48 1.53 -10.06
CA VAL A 536 2.63 0.68 -10.37
C VAL A 536 3.50 1.33 -11.44
N ASP A 537 4.79 1.43 -11.18
CA ASP A 537 5.74 1.96 -12.16
C ASP A 537 6.01 0.96 -13.31
N LYS A 538 6.69 1.43 -14.35
CA LYS A 538 7.04 0.60 -15.50
C LYS A 538 8.01 -0.55 -15.18
N LEU A 539 8.57 -0.55 -13.97
CA LEU A 539 9.49 -1.58 -13.48
C LEU A 539 8.79 -2.61 -12.60
N GLY A 540 7.48 -2.47 -12.37
CA GLY A 540 6.67 -3.39 -11.59
C GLY A 540 6.64 -3.10 -10.10
N ALA A 541 7.24 -2.00 -9.63
CA ALA A 541 7.20 -1.60 -8.24
C ALA A 541 6.00 -0.71 -7.94
N MET A 542 5.37 -0.94 -6.80
CA MET A 542 4.26 -0.16 -6.27
C MET A 542 4.79 0.92 -5.33
N PRO A 543 4.49 2.21 -5.54
CA PRO A 543 4.76 3.24 -4.55
C PRO A 543 4.09 2.93 -3.21
N TYR A 544 4.75 3.30 -2.11
CA TYR A 544 4.20 3.07 -0.77
C TYR A 544 2.92 3.86 -0.53
N ALA A 545 2.87 5.10 -1.01
CA ALA A 545 1.67 5.93 -0.99
C ALA A 545 1.58 6.77 -2.27
N THR A 546 0.42 7.37 -2.51
CA THR A 546 0.20 8.26 -3.67
C THR A 546 1.07 9.52 -3.62
N ARG A 547 1.52 9.93 -2.44
CA ARG A 547 2.44 11.05 -2.22
C ARG A 547 3.20 10.88 -0.91
N SER A 548 4.27 11.64 -0.75
CA SER A 548 4.93 11.76 0.55
C SER A 548 4.04 12.58 1.49
N ALA A 549 3.74 11.99 2.64
CA ALA A 549 2.90 12.59 3.65
C ALA A 549 3.51 12.31 5.01
N ASN A 550 3.96 13.34 5.70
CA ASN A 550 4.83 13.27 6.88
C ASN A 550 6.08 12.38 6.63
N PRO A 551 6.94 12.13 7.61
CA PRO A 551 8.11 11.26 7.40
C PRO A 551 7.75 9.79 7.14
N ASP A 552 6.51 9.36 7.40
CA ASP A 552 6.13 7.95 7.44
C ASP A 552 5.63 7.41 6.10
N PHE A 553 5.13 8.29 5.21
CA PHE A 553 4.62 7.90 3.90
C PHE A 553 5.43 8.53 2.77
N THR A 554 5.86 7.71 1.85
CA THR A 554 6.63 8.13 0.67
C THR A 554 5.97 7.66 -0.62
N SER A 555 6.15 8.42 -1.69
CA SER A 555 5.77 8.02 -3.04
C SER A 555 6.82 7.15 -3.74
N SER A 556 7.87 6.72 -3.06
CA SER A 556 8.86 5.79 -3.59
C SER A 556 8.29 4.39 -3.77
N GLY A 557 8.77 3.68 -4.79
CA GLY A 557 8.50 2.25 -4.97
C GLY A 557 8.98 1.46 -3.76
N SER A 558 8.12 0.62 -3.20
CA SER A 558 8.34 -0.11 -1.94
C SER A 558 8.17 -1.62 -2.08
N VAL A 559 8.87 -2.36 -1.25
CA VAL A 559 8.65 -3.81 -1.10
C VAL A 559 7.24 -4.07 -0.58
N ALA A 560 6.81 -3.37 0.47
CA ALA A 560 5.50 -3.57 1.09
C ALA A 560 4.37 -3.41 0.06
N GLY A 561 4.27 -2.25 -0.61
CA GLY A 561 3.24 -2.05 -1.64
C GLY A 561 3.30 -3.08 -2.76
N THR A 562 4.51 -3.45 -3.22
CA THR A 562 4.70 -4.41 -4.32
C THR A 562 4.31 -5.83 -3.93
N ALA A 563 4.71 -6.30 -2.75
CA ALA A 563 4.38 -7.63 -2.24
C ALA A 563 2.88 -7.77 -1.95
N TRP A 564 2.26 -6.77 -1.30
CA TRP A 564 0.82 -6.78 -1.06
C TRP A 564 0.01 -6.73 -2.35
N LEU A 565 0.49 -6.01 -3.40
CA LEU A 565 -0.14 -6.06 -4.72
C LEU A 565 -0.05 -7.47 -5.33
N TYR A 566 1.09 -8.14 -5.18
CA TYR A 566 1.22 -9.54 -5.59
C TYR A 566 0.20 -10.43 -4.87
N TYR A 567 0.07 -10.31 -3.54
CA TYR A 567 -0.90 -11.09 -2.76
C TYR A 567 -2.33 -10.81 -3.20
N ALA A 568 -2.71 -9.55 -3.36
CA ALA A 568 -4.05 -9.17 -3.80
C ALA A 568 -4.37 -9.68 -5.22
N ASN A 569 -3.40 -9.61 -6.15
CA ASN A 569 -3.54 -10.13 -7.51
C ASN A 569 -3.69 -11.66 -7.55
N GLN A 570 -3.02 -12.38 -6.64
CA GLN A 570 -3.09 -13.83 -6.53
C GLN A 570 -4.23 -14.31 -5.60
N ASN A 571 -4.92 -13.38 -4.95
CA ASN A 571 -5.88 -13.67 -3.89
C ASN A 571 -5.29 -14.61 -2.81
N LYS A 572 -4.05 -14.31 -2.39
CA LYS A 572 -3.29 -15.08 -1.39
C LYS A 572 -3.15 -14.27 -0.11
N ASN A 573 -3.93 -14.62 0.89
CA ASN A 573 -3.85 -14.02 2.21
C ASN A 573 -2.57 -14.49 2.93
N PRO A 574 -1.60 -13.61 3.27
CA PRO A 574 -0.38 -14.01 3.96
C PRO A 574 -0.61 -14.51 5.40
N TYR A 575 -1.74 -14.13 6.01
CA TYR A 575 -2.16 -14.63 7.31
C TYR A 575 -2.81 -16.02 7.25
N ALA A 576 -3.15 -16.50 6.04
CA ALA A 576 -3.88 -17.76 5.91
C ALA A 576 -3.06 -18.94 6.48
N HIS A 577 -3.79 -19.85 7.07
CA HIS A 577 -3.22 -21.11 7.55
C HIS A 577 -2.96 -22.03 6.35
N TYR A 578 -1.79 -22.60 6.31
CA TYR A 578 -1.37 -23.49 5.24
C TYR A 578 -1.84 -24.93 5.45
#